data_998d19e9abbab8be02fc2848201477be
#
_entry.id   998d19e9abbab8be02fc2848201477be
#
_cell.length_a   1.000
_cell.length_b   1.000
_cell.length_c   1.000
_cell.angle_alpha   90.00
_cell.angle_beta   90.00
_cell.angle_gamma   90.00
#
_symmetry.space_group_name_H-M   'P 1'
#
loop_
_entity.id
_entity.type
_entity.pdbx_description
1 polymer ?
#
loop_
_entity_poly.entity_id
_entity_poly.type
_entity_poly.pdbx_seq_one_letter_code
_entity_poly.pdbx_strand_id
1 'polypeptide(L)'
;MEVTENATLLDVLEQRCQQSSNKPFLVFEDSDKQVTEYNYGEFLERVERLSGVLAERGIGKGDKVTLHLPNSAEFVVCWFALAKLGAIMVPTNILSTGAEMEYLIGHSESVMLITETEYTEKFKAIRNNLPKLKDILLTRTSDVGEFESVTNLIEKFSGDVPKVKVEAEDVAAILYTSGTTSKPKGCLITNANYLYTGQAVAKHMGLTEQDRALVVLPMFHGNGQYYLIMPSLIAGSSVAITERFSASQYGRQVQRLGATIGSLFAAPIRMILAQKYEEDERNNKLRAVIFAQSVTPEELKTFEQRYSTSLYQIYGMTETIAPPLMNPFEGDKDNASVGKPIGESRIKLIDEEGNEVRDGEPGEILLAGIPGRTVMKGYFNNPEATNQTLQNGWLHTGDKARKSDNGFYYFVDRQKDMIKRAGENVAASEVENVVMEHPAVYEAIVIGIPDAMHDEALKAFVILKQGQHATEQDIIDYCKEQLAKFKVPSAVEFVEDFPRTSVGKIQKHKLKEIELKKIQ
;
A
#
# COMPACT_ATOMS: atom_id res chain seq x y z
N MET A 1 -9.14 -22.35 -6.85
CA MET A 1 -10.37 -22.03 -7.63
C MET A 1 -9.91 -21.33 -8.90
N GLU A 2 -10.44 -21.73 -10.04
CA GLU A 2 -10.24 -21.01 -11.30
C GLU A 2 -11.27 -19.88 -11.37
N VAL A 3 -10.79 -18.64 -11.43
CA VAL A 3 -11.65 -17.46 -11.55
C VAL A 3 -11.82 -17.16 -13.03
N THR A 4 -13.05 -17.09 -13.49
CA THR A 4 -13.34 -16.77 -14.89
C THR A 4 -12.95 -15.34 -15.23
N GLU A 5 -12.61 -15.09 -16.49
CA GLU A 5 -12.15 -13.77 -16.97
C GLU A 5 -13.18 -12.64 -16.74
N ASN A 6 -14.47 -12.97 -16.69
CA ASN A 6 -15.56 -12.01 -16.51
C ASN A 6 -16.15 -12.00 -15.10
N ALA A 7 -15.52 -12.69 -14.13
CA ALA A 7 -15.99 -12.70 -12.76
C ALA A 7 -15.83 -11.32 -12.08
N THR A 8 -16.70 -11.06 -11.12
CA THR A 8 -16.66 -9.91 -10.22
C THR A 8 -16.21 -10.33 -8.82
N LEU A 9 -15.96 -9.37 -7.95
CA LEU A 9 -15.65 -9.63 -6.53
C LEU A 9 -16.75 -10.45 -5.85
N LEU A 10 -18.01 -10.15 -6.18
CA LEU A 10 -19.16 -10.82 -5.60
C LEU A 10 -19.31 -12.26 -6.11
N ASP A 11 -19.08 -12.52 -7.40
CA ASP A 11 -19.12 -13.88 -7.94
C ASP A 11 -18.16 -14.80 -7.19
N VAL A 12 -16.96 -14.32 -6.89
CA VAL A 12 -15.95 -15.07 -6.12
C VAL A 12 -16.38 -15.26 -4.67
N LEU A 13 -16.91 -14.23 -4.01
CA LEU A 13 -17.41 -14.34 -2.63
C LEU A 13 -18.58 -15.32 -2.54
N GLU A 14 -19.58 -15.22 -3.42
CA GLU A 14 -20.74 -16.11 -3.48
C GLU A 14 -20.32 -17.56 -3.74
N GLN A 15 -19.38 -17.79 -4.66
CA GLN A 15 -18.83 -19.12 -4.90
C GLN A 15 -18.10 -19.68 -3.67
N ARG A 16 -17.34 -18.85 -2.93
CA ARG A 16 -16.72 -19.28 -1.66
C ARG A 16 -17.75 -19.61 -0.60
N CYS A 17 -18.79 -18.81 -0.51
CA CYS A 17 -19.90 -19.07 0.40
C CYS A 17 -20.59 -20.42 0.12
N GLN A 18 -20.84 -20.74 -1.17
CA GLN A 18 -21.41 -22.04 -1.57
C GLN A 18 -20.51 -23.22 -1.19
N GLN A 19 -19.17 -23.03 -1.26
CA GLN A 19 -18.21 -24.09 -0.94
C GLN A 19 -17.96 -24.26 0.55
N SER A 20 -17.97 -23.18 1.33
CA SER A 20 -17.45 -23.16 2.71
C SER A 20 -18.10 -22.07 3.57
N SER A 21 -19.46 -21.99 3.60
CA SER A 21 -20.20 -20.92 4.29
C SER A 21 -19.77 -20.72 5.75
N ASN A 22 -19.57 -21.82 6.48
CA ASN A 22 -19.25 -21.78 7.91
C ASN A 22 -17.76 -21.57 8.24
N LYS A 23 -16.89 -21.45 7.22
CA LYS A 23 -15.47 -21.25 7.44
C LYS A 23 -15.19 -19.80 7.79
N PRO A 24 -14.33 -19.50 8.80
CA PRO A 24 -13.88 -18.14 9.08
C PRO A 24 -13.32 -17.46 7.85
N PHE A 25 -13.78 -16.24 7.56
CA PHE A 25 -13.22 -15.39 6.52
C PHE A 25 -12.56 -14.16 7.09
N LEU A 26 -13.28 -13.37 7.88
CA LEU A 26 -12.83 -12.08 8.38
C LEU A 26 -12.78 -12.08 9.90
N VAL A 27 -11.58 -11.87 10.45
CA VAL A 27 -11.33 -11.73 11.90
C VAL A 27 -10.85 -10.30 12.13
N PHE A 28 -11.47 -9.56 13.00
CA PHE A 28 -11.10 -8.19 13.32
C PHE A 28 -10.78 -8.04 14.80
N GLU A 29 -9.62 -7.46 15.11
CA GLU A 29 -9.22 -7.07 16.47
C GLU A 29 -9.22 -5.56 16.58
N ASP A 30 -10.03 -5.02 17.48
CA ASP A 30 -10.09 -3.59 17.78
C ASP A 30 -8.96 -3.13 18.72
N SER A 31 -8.94 -1.82 19.03
CA SER A 31 -7.94 -1.21 19.92
C SER A 31 -8.06 -1.70 21.37
N ASP A 32 -9.22 -2.20 21.79
CA ASP A 32 -9.48 -2.81 23.12
C ASP A 32 -9.19 -4.31 23.15
N LYS A 33 -8.64 -4.86 22.04
CA LYS A 33 -8.33 -6.29 21.85
C LYS A 33 -9.57 -7.19 21.82
N GLN A 34 -10.76 -6.64 21.57
CA GLN A 34 -11.94 -7.43 21.33
C GLN A 34 -11.85 -7.99 19.90
N VAL A 35 -12.16 -9.27 19.76
CA VAL A 35 -12.10 -9.97 18.47
C VAL A 35 -13.51 -10.25 17.99
N THR A 36 -13.80 -9.79 16.77
CA THR A 36 -15.02 -10.13 16.04
C THR A 36 -14.64 -11.03 14.87
N GLU A 37 -15.38 -12.11 14.67
CA GLU A 37 -15.16 -13.05 13.58
C GLU A 37 -16.44 -13.21 12.76
N TYR A 38 -16.29 -13.19 11.43
CA TYR A 38 -17.34 -13.52 10.48
C TYR A 38 -16.89 -14.69 9.61
N ASN A 39 -17.71 -15.73 9.52
CA ASN A 39 -17.55 -16.74 8.49
C ASN A 39 -17.97 -16.19 7.11
N TYR A 40 -17.72 -16.96 6.04
CA TYR A 40 -18.07 -16.53 4.68
C TYR A 40 -19.55 -16.20 4.53
N GLY A 41 -20.45 -17.00 5.16
CA GLY A 41 -21.90 -16.79 5.11
C GLY A 41 -22.35 -15.53 5.82
N GLU A 42 -21.88 -15.32 7.04
CA GLU A 42 -22.19 -14.12 7.83
C GLU A 42 -21.64 -12.86 7.18
N PHE A 43 -20.45 -12.95 6.57
CA PHE A 43 -19.87 -11.82 5.84
C PHE A 43 -20.72 -11.49 4.60
N LEU A 44 -21.12 -12.47 3.81
CA LEU A 44 -21.98 -12.25 2.64
C LEU A 44 -23.34 -11.67 3.03
N GLU A 45 -23.97 -12.17 4.09
CA GLU A 45 -25.24 -11.64 4.60
C GLU A 45 -25.11 -10.14 4.98
N ARG A 46 -24.04 -9.75 5.67
CA ARG A 46 -23.79 -8.34 6.02
C ARG A 46 -23.57 -7.47 4.77
N VAL A 47 -22.82 -7.98 3.80
CA VAL A 47 -22.62 -7.32 2.49
C VAL A 47 -23.95 -7.10 1.78
N GLU A 48 -24.80 -8.11 1.74
CA GLU A 48 -26.12 -8.03 1.08
C GLU A 48 -27.05 -7.03 1.78
N ARG A 49 -27.16 -7.12 3.09
CA ARG A 49 -27.98 -6.19 3.88
C ARG A 49 -27.50 -4.74 3.72
N LEU A 50 -26.17 -4.50 3.79
CA LEU A 50 -25.64 -3.15 3.58
C LEU A 50 -25.88 -2.67 2.14
N SER A 51 -25.75 -3.52 1.15
CA SER A 51 -26.02 -3.13 -0.24
C SER A 51 -27.49 -2.73 -0.42
N GLY A 52 -28.43 -3.42 0.23
CA GLY A 52 -29.84 -3.04 0.25
C GLY A 52 -30.05 -1.66 0.90
N VAL A 53 -29.48 -1.42 2.09
CA VAL A 53 -29.52 -0.12 2.78
C VAL A 53 -28.99 1.00 1.89
N LEU A 54 -27.84 0.79 1.25
CA LEU A 54 -27.23 1.80 0.36
C LEU A 54 -28.11 2.08 -0.87
N ALA A 55 -28.70 1.04 -1.44
CA ALA A 55 -29.61 1.18 -2.58
C ALA A 55 -30.89 1.96 -2.23
N GLU A 56 -31.50 1.71 -1.06
CA GLU A 56 -32.64 2.49 -0.56
C GLU A 56 -32.30 3.98 -0.39
N ARG A 57 -31.01 4.31 -0.18
CA ARG A 57 -30.48 5.68 -0.12
C ARG A 57 -30.07 6.24 -1.47
N GLY A 58 -30.38 5.53 -2.55
CA GLY A 58 -30.14 5.95 -3.91
C GLY A 58 -28.70 5.76 -4.38
N ILE A 59 -27.90 4.93 -3.71
CA ILE A 59 -26.57 4.53 -4.20
C ILE A 59 -26.73 3.44 -5.25
N GLY A 60 -26.14 3.67 -6.42
CA GLY A 60 -26.19 2.74 -7.55
C GLY A 60 -24.88 2.69 -8.33
N LYS A 61 -24.94 2.03 -9.48
CA LYS A 61 -23.78 1.80 -10.35
C LYS A 61 -23.12 3.13 -10.77
N GLY A 62 -21.82 3.24 -10.50
CA GLY A 62 -21.00 4.40 -10.83
C GLY A 62 -21.01 5.53 -9.79
N ASP A 63 -21.85 5.46 -8.77
CA ASP A 63 -21.79 6.40 -7.63
C ASP A 63 -20.52 6.16 -6.80
N LYS A 64 -19.92 7.24 -6.31
CA LYS A 64 -18.71 7.18 -5.49
C LYS A 64 -19.08 7.40 -4.03
N VAL A 65 -18.59 6.50 -3.18
CA VAL A 65 -18.78 6.56 -1.73
C VAL A 65 -17.41 6.62 -1.06
N THR A 66 -17.17 7.71 -0.34
CA THR A 66 -15.93 7.86 0.43
C THR A 66 -15.99 7.04 1.71
N LEU A 67 -14.98 6.20 1.94
CA LEU A 67 -14.73 5.52 3.20
C LEU A 67 -13.59 6.21 3.94
N HIS A 68 -13.92 6.93 5.01
CA HIS A 68 -12.94 7.55 5.90
C HIS A 68 -12.92 6.80 7.23
N LEU A 69 -12.33 5.60 7.18
CA LEU A 69 -12.38 4.60 8.23
C LEU A 69 -10.97 4.08 8.58
N PRO A 70 -10.68 3.81 9.84
CA PRO A 70 -9.54 2.96 10.19
C PRO A 70 -9.73 1.55 9.62
N ASN A 71 -8.73 0.69 9.79
CA ASN A 71 -8.92 -0.72 9.50
C ASN A 71 -10.05 -1.27 10.38
N SER A 72 -11.01 -1.92 9.75
CA SER A 72 -12.17 -2.48 10.47
C SER A 72 -12.86 -3.53 9.62
N ALA A 73 -13.69 -4.35 10.25
CA ALA A 73 -14.57 -5.26 9.52
C ALA A 73 -15.56 -4.49 8.63
N GLU A 74 -16.06 -3.36 9.13
CA GLU A 74 -16.98 -2.48 8.43
C GLU A 74 -16.38 -1.92 7.14
N PHE A 75 -15.07 -1.63 7.13
CA PHE A 75 -14.39 -1.20 5.89
C PHE A 75 -14.54 -2.26 4.80
N VAL A 76 -14.30 -3.53 5.13
CA VAL A 76 -14.37 -4.63 4.14
C VAL A 76 -15.82 -4.89 3.74
N VAL A 77 -16.77 -4.85 4.68
CA VAL A 77 -18.21 -4.97 4.39
C VAL A 77 -18.68 -3.86 3.46
N CYS A 78 -18.30 -2.60 3.73
CA CYS A 78 -18.63 -1.45 2.86
C CYS A 78 -18.04 -1.61 1.45
N TRP A 79 -16.77 -2.02 1.35
CA TRP A 79 -16.13 -2.25 0.07
C TRP A 79 -16.91 -3.26 -0.79
N PHE A 80 -17.23 -4.42 -0.24
CA PHE A 80 -17.95 -5.47 -0.96
C PHE A 80 -19.41 -5.09 -1.23
N ALA A 81 -20.08 -4.37 -0.31
CA ALA A 81 -21.45 -3.89 -0.53
C ALA A 81 -21.53 -2.87 -1.68
N LEU A 82 -20.56 -1.96 -1.77
CA LEU A 82 -20.43 -1.03 -2.90
C LEU A 82 -20.16 -1.78 -4.21
N ALA A 83 -19.23 -2.74 -4.19
CA ALA A 83 -18.94 -3.57 -5.36
C ALA A 83 -20.18 -4.34 -5.85
N LYS A 84 -21.04 -4.84 -4.95
CA LYS A 84 -22.31 -5.50 -5.30
C LYS A 84 -23.27 -4.59 -6.05
N LEU A 85 -23.29 -3.31 -5.74
CA LEU A 85 -24.09 -2.28 -6.40
C LEU A 85 -23.42 -1.71 -7.67
N GLY A 86 -22.18 -2.09 -7.97
CA GLY A 86 -21.38 -1.45 -9.01
C GLY A 86 -21.02 0.00 -8.65
N ALA A 87 -21.16 0.39 -7.38
CA ALA A 87 -20.72 1.66 -6.85
C ALA A 87 -19.21 1.61 -6.55
N ILE A 88 -18.60 2.77 -6.47
CA ILE A 88 -17.15 2.94 -6.43
C ILE A 88 -16.70 3.35 -5.04
N MET A 89 -15.89 2.52 -4.39
CA MET A 89 -15.25 2.84 -3.12
C MET A 89 -14.15 3.90 -3.32
N VAL A 90 -14.14 4.92 -2.46
CA VAL A 90 -13.08 5.94 -2.39
C VAL A 90 -12.48 5.93 -0.98
N PRO A 91 -11.53 5.04 -0.69
CA PRO A 91 -10.94 4.97 0.64
C PRO A 91 -9.94 6.09 0.86
N THR A 92 -9.94 6.66 2.06
CA THR A 92 -9.13 7.82 2.42
C THR A 92 -8.40 7.61 3.74
N ASN A 93 -7.30 8.33 3.89
CA ASN A 93 -6.51 8.30 5.12
C ASN A 93 -7.22 9.05 6.26
N ILE A 94 -7.42 8.38 7.39
CA ILE A 94 -8.03 8.98 8.59
C ILE A 94 -7.23 10.17 9.14
N LEU A 95 -5.94 10.26 8.84
CA LEU A 95 -5.06 11.36 9.24
C LEU A 95 -5.15 12.57 8.30
N SER A 96 -5.88 12.47 7.19
CA SER A 96 -6.04 13.60 6.26
C SER A 96 -6.70 14.79 6.94
N THR A 97 -6.20 15.98 6.63
CA THR A 97 -6.77 17.25 7.09
C THR A 97 -8.12 17.53 6.44
N GLY A 98 -8.88 18.51 6.96
CA GLY A 98 -10.15 18.95 6.35
C GLY A 98 -9.96 19.40 4.89
N ALA A 99 -8.90 20.16 4.59
CA ALA A 99 -8.61 20.65 3.24
C ALA A 99 -8.26 19.50 2.27
N GLU A 100 -7.50 18.51 2.71
CA GLU A 100 -7.23 17.31 1.91
C GLU A 100 -8.51 16.52 1.64
N MET A 101 -9.38 16.37 2.65
CA MET A 101 -10.65 15.66 2.49
C MET A 101 -11.63 16.42 1.59
N GLU A 102 -11.66 17.74 1.66
CA GLU A 102 -12.45 18.57 0.75
C GLU A 102 -12.02 18.33 -0.71
N TYR A 103 -10.70 18.30 -0.95
CA TYR A 103 -10.18 17.95 -2.27
C TYR A 103 -10.56 16.52 -2.69
N LEU A 104 -10.33 15.52 -1.85
CA LEU A 104 -10.55 14.11 -2.22
C LEU A 104 -12.02 13.80 -2.50
N ILE A 105 -12.94 14.27 -1.63
CA ILE A 105 -14.38 14.08 -1.78
C ILE A 105 -14.90 14.88 -2.99
N GLY A 106 -14.44 16.13 -3.14
CA GLY A 106 -14.84 17.00 -4.25
C GLY A 106 -14.35 16.47 -5.59
N HIS A 107 -13.05 16.09 -5.69
CA HIS A 107 -12.46 15.57 -6.92
C HIS A 107 -13.05 14.20 -7.32
N SER A 108 -13.25 13.29 -6.35
CA SER A 108 -13.89 11.99 -6.63
C SER A 108 -15.37 12.12 -6.95
N GLU A 109 -15.97 13.27 -6.67
CA GLU A 109 -17.42 13.51 -6.79
C GLU A 109 -18.25 12.55 -5.91
N SER A 110 -17.76 12.23 -4.73
CA SER A 110 -18.44 11.32 -3.81
C SER A 110 -19.80 11.87 -3.39
N VAL A 111 -20.82 11.00 -3.47
CA VAL A 111 -22.20 11.34 -3.12
C VAL A 111 -22.56 10.99 -1.67
N MET A 112 -21.78 10.10 -1.06
CA MET A 112 -21.93 9.66 0.32
C MET A 112 -20.56 9.52 0.98
N LEU A 113 -20.54 9.72 2.31
CA LEU A 113 -19.39 9.48 3.18
C LEU A 113 -19.79 8.46 4.26
N ILE A 114 -18.95 7.45 4.47
CA ILE A 114 -19.05 6.54 5.61
C ILE A 114 -17.82 6.78 6.48
N THR A 115 -18.04 7.08 7.77
CA THR A 115 -16.98 7.49 8.70
C THR A 115 -17.28 7.05 10.14
N GLU A 116 -16.50 7.52 11.10
CA GLU A 116 -16.72 7.32 12.54
C GLU A 116 -16.97 8.64 13.26
N THR A 117 -17.54 8.57 14.46
CA THR A 117 -17.94 9.76 15.24
C THR A 117 -16.77 10.72 15.46
N GLU A 118 -15.56 10.20 15.72
CA GLU A 118 -14.37 11.01 16.00
C GLU A 118 -13.95 11.93 14.82
N TYR A 119 -14.38 11.63 13.59
CA TYR A 119 -14.02 12.42 12.41
C TYR A 119 -15.12 13.39 11.95
N THR A 120 -16.32 13.34 12.54
CA THR A 120 -17.50 14.09 12.06
C THR A 120 -17.30 15.59 12.01
N GLU A 121 -16.66 16.19 13.00
CA GLU A 121 -16.44 17.64 13.06
C GLU A 121 -15.62 18.15 11.86
N LYS A 122 -14.63 17.36 11.42
CA LYS A 122 -13.86 17.65 10.20
C LYS A 122 -14.76 17.80 8.98
N PHE A 123 -15.74 16.90 8.84
CA PHE A 123 -16.66 16.89 7.69
C PHE A 123 -17.76 17.94 7.79
N LYS A 124 -18.26 18.24 8.97
CA LYS A 124 -19.20 19.35 9.19
C LYS A 124 -18.60 20.67 8.72
N ALA A 125 -17.31 20.90 9.02
CA ALA A 125 -16.61 22.13 8.64
C ALA A 125 -16.50 22.34 7.12
N ILE A 126 -16.37 21.27 6.33
CA ILE A 126 -16.18 21.34 4.88
C ILE A 126 -17.46 21.03 4.08
N ARG A 127 -18.55 20.63 4.75
CA ARG A 127 -19.80 20.16 4.12
C ARG A 127 -20.34 21.10 3.06
N ASN A 128 -20.33 22.41 3.35
CA ASN A 128 -20.89 23.43 2.44
C ASN A 128 -20.10 23.56 1.12
N ASN A 129 -18.84 23.11 1.09
CA ASN A 129 -18.00 23.13 -0.09
C ASN A 129 -18.13 21.86 -0.95
N LEU A 130 -18.98 20.91 -0.51
CA LEU A 130 -19.16 19.59 -1.13
C LEU A 130 -20.61 19.38 -1.62
N PRO A 131 -21.05 20.07 -2.69
CA PRO A 131 -22.45 20.08 -3.11
C PRO A 131 -22.98 18.72 -3.59
N LYS A 132 -22.09 17.80 -4.01
CA LYS A 132 -22.46 16.43 -4.42
C LYS A 132 -22.62 15.47 -3.24
N LEU A 133 -22.03 15.76 -2.09
CA LEU A 133 -22.11 14.92 -0.89
C LEU A 133 -23.51 15.07 -0.27
N LYS A 134 -24.34 14.05 -0.40
CA LYS A 134 -25.75 14.06 0.04
C LYS A 134 -25.92 13.55 1.46
N ASP A 135 -25.17 12.51 1.84
CA ASP A 135 -25.39 11.77 3.08
C ASP A 135 -24.08 11.40 3.77
N ILE A 136 -24.14 11.26 5.11
CA ILE A 136 -23.03 10.80 5.95
C ILE A 136 -23.57 9.73 6.89
N LEU A 137 -22.95 8.54 6.85
CA LEU A 137 -23.26 7.44 7.75
C LEU A 137 -22.10 7.18 8.70
N LEU A 138 -22.42 6.75 9.91
CA LEU A 138 -21.42 6.39 10.92
C LEU A 138 -21.33 4.88 11.12
N THR A 139 -20.12 4.39 11.37
CA THR A 139 -19.87 3.00 11.75
C THR A 139 -19.40 2.91 13.21
N ARG A 140 -19.47 1.73 13.79
CA ARG A 140 -18.89 1.36 15.09
C ARG A 140 -19.25 2.30 16.26
N THR A 141 -20.46 2.86 16.21
CA THR A 141 -20.94 3.75 17.25
C THR A 141 -22.42 3.57 17.54
N SER A 142 -22.79 3.75 18.79
CA SER A 142 -24.19 3.89 19.24
C SER A 142 -24.62 5.36 19.38
N ASP A 143 -23.65 6.27 19.50
CA ASP A 143 -23.89 7.73 19.51
C ASP A 143 -23.71 8.28 18.11
N VAL A 144 -24.80 8.51 17.44
CA VAL A 144 -24.86 8.95 16.06
C VAL A 144 -25.20 10.45 15.91
N GLY A 145 -25.62 11.12 16.99
CA GLY A 145 -26.05 12.51 16.93
C GLY A 145 -27.12 12.73 15.86
N GLU A 146 -26.82 13.57 14.88
CA GLU A 146 -27.69 13.87 13.72
C GLU A 146 -27.56 12.87 12.56
N PHE A 147 -26.65 11.91 12.65
CA PHE A 147 -26.36 10.91 11.61
C PHE A 147 -27.04 9.57 11.91
N GLU A 148 -26.87 8.59 11.04
CA GLU A 148 -27.37 7.23 11.23
C GLU A 148 -26.24 6.21 11.27
N SER A 149 -26.44 5.13 12.04
CA SER A 149 -25.47 4.05 12.19
C SER A 149 -25.65 2.99 11.12
N VAL A 150 -24.58 2.70 10.38
CA VAL A 150 -24.50 1.58 9.43
C VAL A 150 -24.90 0.27 10.10
N THR A 151 -24.41 0.01 11.33
CA THR A 151 -24.74 -1.22 12.08
C THR A 151 -26.23 -1.32 12.33
N ASN A 152 -26.84 -0.26 12.87
CA ASN A 152 -28.28 -0.23 13.13
C ASN A 152 -29.13 -0.38 11.87
N LEU A 153 -28.66 0.21 10.76
CA LEU A 153 -29.34 0.11 9.46
C LEU A 153 -29.27 -1.33 8.90
N ILE A 154 -28.11 -1.99 8.97
CA ILE A 154 -27.95 -3.40 8.59
C ILE A 154 -28.88 -4.30 9.41
N GLU A 155 -28.93 -4.11 10.74
CA GLU A 155 -29.77 -4.93 11.64
C GLU A 155 -31.26 -4.78 11.37
N LYS A 156 -31.71 -3.59 11.03
CA LYS A 156 -33.13 -3.27 10.75
C LYS A 156 -33.54 -3.56 9.30
N PHE A 157 -32.58 -3.76 8.41
CA PHE A 157 -32.88 -3.96 7.01
C PHE A 157 -33.64 -5.26 6.78
N SER A 158 -34.81 -5.16 6.15
CA SER A 158 -35.68 -6.27 5.78
C SER A 158 -36.19 -6.17 4.35
N GLY A 159 -35.63 -5.24 3.57
CA GLY A 159 -35.99 -5.01 2.17
C GLY A 159 -35.37 -6.04 1.22
N ASP A 160 -35.69 -5.88 -0.06
CA ASP A 160 -35.09 -6.68 -1.12
C ASP A 160 -33.73 -6.13 -1.52
N VAL A 161 -32.75 -7.02 -1.66
CA VAL A 161 -31.42 -6.65 -2.16
C VAL A 161 -31.48 -6.51 -3.69
N PRO A 162 -31.15 -5.35 -4.26
CA PRO A 162 -31.27 -5.15 -5.69
C PRO A 162 -30.30 -6.01 -6.48
N LYS A 163 -30.78 -6.53 -7.62
CA LYS A 163 -29.93 -7.24 -8.58
C LYS A 163 -29.34 -6.21 -9.55
N VAL A 164 -28.09 -5.85 -9.38
CA VAL A 164 -27.37 -4.95 -10.27
C VAL A 164 -26.43 -5.76 -11.16
N LYS A 165 -26.46 -5.51 -12.47
CA LYS A 165 -25.51 -6.12 -13.39
C LYS A 165 -24.17 -5.38 -13.29
N VAL A 166 -23.22 -6.01 -12.64
CA VAL A 166 -21.82 -5.56 -12.52
C VAL A 166 -20.96 -6.40 -13.46
N GLU A 167 -20.01 -5.76 -14.12
CA GLU A 167 -19.08 -6.40 -15.05
C GLU A 167 -17.65 -6.35 -14.52
N ALA A 168 -16.81 -7.27 -14.98
CA ALA A 168 -15.41 -7.36 -14.55
C ALA A 168 -14.62 -6.04 -14.72
N GLU A 169 -14.92 -5.29 -15.78
CA GLU A 169 -14.25 -4.04 -16.09
C GLU A 169 -14.91 -2.78 -15.48
N ASP A 170 -16.00 -2.96 -14.70
CA ASP A 170 -16.56 -1.87 -13.92
C ASP A 170 -15.56 -1.45 -12.82
N VAL A 171 -15.44 -0.13 -12.64
CA VAL A 171 -14.58 0.44 -11.61
C VAL A 171 -15.20 0.14 -10.24
N ALA A 172 -14.43 -0.53 -9.38
CA ALA A 172 -14.81 -0.88 -8.01
C ALA A 172 -14.22 0.07 -6.97
N ALA A 173 -13.08 0.72 -7.28
CA ALA A 173 -12.47 1.68 -6.38
C ALA A 173 -11.69 2.79 -7.10
N ILE A 174 -11.53 3.93 -6.43
CA ILE A 174 -10.57 4.99 -6.78
C ILE A 174 -9.57 5.08 -5.64
N LEU A 175 -8.33 4.61 -5.89
CA LEU A 175 -7.25 4.69 -4.92
C LEU A 175 -6.37 5.91 -5.21
N TYR A 176 -6.34 6.87 -4.28
CA TYR A 176 -5.53 8.07 -4.45
C TYR A 176 -4.07 7.81 -4.14
N THR A 177 -3.19 8.19 -5.07
CA THR A 177 -1.74 8.16 -4.90
C THR A 177 -1.23 9.56 -4.58
N SER A 178 -0.31 9.64 -3.62
CA SER A 178 0.39 10.89 -3.34
C SER A 178 1.32 11.22 -4.50
N GLY A 179 0.87 12.08 -5.39
CA GLY A 179 1.75 12.69 -6.40
C GLY A 179 2.84 13.49 -5.68
N THR A 180 4.08 13.39 -6.14
CA THR A 180 5.22 14.06 -5.49
C THR A 180 5.38 15.52 -5.92
N THR A 181 4.60 15.98 -6.89
CA THR A 181 4.70 17.33 -7.49
C THR A 181 3.34 18.01 -7.70
N SER A 182 2.22 17.32 -7.43
CA SER A 182 0.88 17.83 -7.72
C SER A 182 -0.14 17.24 -6.74
N LYS A 183 -1.40 17.67 -6.86
CA LYS A 183 -2.51 17.08 -6.12
C LYS A 183 -2.59 15.55 -6.35
N PRO A 184 -3.07 14.76 -5.35
CA PRO A 184 -3.21 13.31 -5.49
C PRO A 184 -4.01 12.93 -6.74
N LYS A 185 -3.57 11.87 -7.44
CA LYS A 185 -4.26 11.29 -8.59
C LYS A 185 -5.04 10.06 -8.17
N GLY A 186 -6.28 9.92 -8.62
CA GLY A 186 -7.12 8.76 -8.33
C GLY A 186 -6.96 7.65 -9.35
N CYS A 187 -6.31 6.54 -8.98
CA CYS A 187 -6.19 5.35 -9.82
C CYS A 187 -7.53 4.62 -9.89
N LEU A 188 -8.01 4.33 -11.08
CA LEU A 188 -9.24 3.57 -11.34
C LEU A 188 -8.96 2.07 -11.27
N ILE A 189 -9.54 1.40 -10.30
CA ILE A 189 -9.37 -0.02 -10.02
C ILE A 189 -10.67 -0.75 -10.31
N THR A 190 -10.63 -1.77 -11.17
CA THR A 190 -11.80 -2.56 -11.58
C THR A 190 -11.95 -3.83 -10.75
N ASN A 191 -13.10 -4.53 -10.89
CA ASN A 191 -13.26 -5.88 -10.36
C ASN A 191 -12.20 -6.83 -10.91
N ALA A 192 -11.93 -6.78 -12.22
CA ALA A 192 -10.90 -7.62 -12.86
C ALA A 192 -9.50 -7.34 -12.29
N ASN A 193 -9.14 -6.08 -12.00
CA ASN A 193 -7.89 -5.75 -11.34
C ASN A 193 -7.74 -6.43 -9.98
N TYR A 194 -8.75 -6.38 -9.13
CA TYR A 194 -8.73 -7.03 -7.83
C TYR A 194 -8.60 -8.55 -7.93
N LEU A 195 -9.31 -9.17 -8.87
CA LEU A 195 -9.22 -10.62 -9.08
C LEU A 195 -7.87 -11.04 -9.66
N TYR A 196 -7.33 -10.25 -10.59
CA TYR A 196 -6.00 -10.49 -11.14
C TYR A 196 -4.91 -10.51 -10.07
N THR A 197 -4.84 -9.46 -9.23
CA THR A 197 -3.84 -9.43 -8.15
C THR A 197 -4.05 -10.56 -7.14
N GLY A 198 -5.32 -10.85 -6.80
CA GLY A 198 -5.67 -11.95 -5.91
C GLY A 198 -5.14 -13.29 -6.42
N GLN A 199 -5.35 -13.60 -7.71
CA GLN A 199 -4.86 -14.83 -8.34
C GLN A 199 -3.34 -14.87 -8.43
N ALA A 200 -2.71 -13.80 -8.94
CA ALA A 200 -1.26 -13.73 -9.13
C ALA A 200 -0.51 -13.92 -7.81
N VAL A 201 -0.93 -13.20 -6.76
CA VAL A 201 -0.29 -13.25 -5.44
C VAL A 201 -0.59 -14.58 -4.74
N ALA A 202 -1.85 -15.07 -4.74
CA ALA A 202 -2.19 -16.35 -4.12
C ALA A 202 -1.39 -17.49 -4.73
N LYS A 203 -1.26 -17.52 -6.06
CA LYS A 203 -0.48 -18.54 -6.79
C LYS A 203 1.00 -18.46 -6.46
N HIS A 204 1.59 -17.25 -6.50
CA HIS A 204 3.02 -17.05 -6.26
C HIS A 204 3.42 -17.40 -4.82
N MET A 205 2.60 -17.03 -3.83
CA MET A 205 2.83 -17.33 -2.41
C MET A 205 2.42 -18.76 -2.01
N GLY A 206 1.83 -19.54 -2.92
CA GLY A 206 1.30 -20.87 -2.60
C GLY A 206 0.26 -20.81 -1.48
N LEU A 207 -0.68 -19.85 -1.54
CA LEU A 207 -1.71 -19.74 -0.52
C LEU A 207 -2.69 -20.89 -0.61
N THR A 208 -3.06 -21.40 0.55
CA THR A 208 -4.03 -22.47 0.72
C THR A 208 -5.19 -22.00 1.59
N GLU A 209 -6.22 -22.80 1.64
CA GLU A 209 -7.37 -22.53 2.52
C GLU A 209 -7.02 -22.58 4.03
N GLN A 210 -5.85 -23.09 4.40
CA GLN A 210 -5.37 -23.16 5.78
C GLN A 210 -4.69 -21.86 6.23
N ASP A 211 -4.36 -20.97 5.31
CA ASP A 211 -3.67 -19.73 5.60
C ASP A 211 -4.57 -18.70 6.27
N ARG A 212 -3.95 -17.80 7.03
CA ARG A 212 -4.58 -16.59 7.56
C ARG A 212 -3.65 -15.41 7.35
N ALA A 213 -4.06 -14.47 6.53
CA ALA A 213 -3.33 -13.24 6.30
C ALA A 213 -3.55 -12.23 7.43
N LEU A 214 -2.51 -11.52 7.86
CA LEU A 214 -2.58 -10.46 8.87
C LEU A 214 -2.42 -9.09 8.23
N VAL A 215 -3.47 -8.28 8.27
CA VAL A 215 -3.51 -6.90 7.78
C VAL A 215 -3.31 -5.95 8.96
N VAL A 216 -2.12 -5.35 9.05
CA VAL A 216 -1.78 -4.33 10.07
C VAL A 216 -1.57 -2.96 9.44
N LEU A 217 -1.30 -2.90 8.14
CA LEU A 217 -1.11 -1.66 7.40
C LEU A 217 -2.46 -1.04 7.01
N PRO A 218 -2.54 0.30 6.86
CA PRO A 218 -3.81 0.97 6.53
C PRO A 218 -4.44 0.48 5.23
N MET A 219 -5.71 0.07 5.29
CA MET A 219 -6.45 -0.50 4.17
C MET A 219 -6.87 0.52 3.09
N PHE A 220 -6.76 1.82 3.35
CA PHE A 220 -6.99 2.81 2.29
C PHE A 220 -5.90 2.78 1.20
N HIS A 221 -4.78 2.09 1.45
CA HIS A 221 -3.79 1.72 0.44
C HIS A 221 -4.06 0.33 -0.14
N GLY A 222 -3.57 0.11 -1.37
CA GLY A 222 -3.71 -1.17 -2.06
C GLY A 222 -3.03 -2.35 -1.36
N ASN A 223 -2.02 -2.16 -0.50
CA ASN A 223 -1.26 -3.26 0.10
C ASN A 223 -2.15 -4.31 0.78
N GLY A 224 -2.98 -3.91 1.76
CA GLY A 224 -3.90 -4.83 2.44
C GLY A 224 -4.94 -5.42 1.51
N GLN A 225 -5.47 -4.61 0.58
CA GLN A 225 -6.49 -5.01 -0.38
C GLN A 225 -5.92 -6.00 -1.41
N TYR A 226 -4.83 -5.64 -2.10
CA TYR A 226 -4.26 -6.38 -3.23
C TYR A 226 -3.50 -7.63 -2.81
N TYR A 227 -2.72 -7.54 -1.71
CA TYR A 227 -1.71 -8.55 -1.40
C TYR A 227 -2.11 -9.47 -0.25
N LEU A 228 -3.18 -9.14 0.48
CA LEU A 228 -3.64 -9.94 1.61
C LEU A 228 -5.13 -10.34 1.49
N ILE A 229 -6.08 -9.40 1.37
CA ILE A 229 -7.51 -9.69 1.36
C ILE A 229 -7.90 -10.44 0.08
N MET A 230 -7.56 -9.91 -1.09
CA MET A 230 -7.93 -10.54 -2.35
C MET A 230 -7.29 -11.92 -2.56
N PRO A 231 -5.98 -12.12 -2.30
CA PRO A 231 -5.38 -13.45 -2.37
C PRO A 231 -6.03 -14.45 -1.40
N SER A 232 -6.40 -14.00 -0.20
CA SER A 232 -7.10 -14.86 0.77
C SER A 232 -8.48 -15.27 0.28
N LEU A 233 -9.25 -14.36 -0.30
CA LEU A 233 -10.54 -14.67 -0.91
C LEU A 233 -10.37 -15.70 -2.05
N ILE A 234 -9.38 -15.51 -2.93
CA ILE A 234 -9.08 -16.44 -4.04
C ILE A 234 -8.65 -17.82 -3.52
N ALA A 235 -7.84 -17.89 -2.47
CA ALA A 235 -7.41 -19.16 -1.86
C ALA A 235 -8.51 -19.84 -1.04
N GLY A 236 -9.56 -19.12 -0.63
CA GLY A 236 -10.56 -19.59 0.34
C GLY A 236 -9.99 -19.65 1.76
N SER A 237 -9.01 -18.85 2.06
CA SER A 237 -8.40 -18.68 3.38
C SER A 237 -9.09 -17.60 4.21
N SER A 238 -8.52 -17.21 5.33
CA SER A 238 -9.06 -16.16 6.20
C SER A 238 -8.13 -14.95 6.29
N VAL A 239 -8.69 -13.82 6.73
CA VAL A 239 -7.96 -12.56 6.94
C VAL A 239 -8.18 -12.11 8.38
N ALA A 240 -7.09 -11.83 9.09
CA ALA A 240 -7.12 -11.14 10.36
C ALA A 240 -6.72 -9.67 10.13
N ILE A 241 -7.48 -8.75 10.69
CA ILE A 241 -7.29 -7.31 10.55
C ILE A 241 -7.12 -6.70 11.93
N THR A 242 -6.10 -5.87 12.13
CA THR A 242 -5.98 -5.06 13.33
C THR A 242 -6.32 -3.62 13.02
N GLU A 243 -6.97 -2.93 13.95
CA GLU A 243 -7.44 -1.56 13.74
C GLU A 243 -6.31 -0.60 13.38
N ARG A 244 -5.17 -0.74 14.07
CA ARG A 244 -3.96 0.08 13.85
C ARG A 244 -2.71 -0.78 13.98
N PHE A 245 -1.68 -0.41 13.26
CA PHE A 245 -0.35 -0.99 13.47
C PHE A 245 0.19 -0.64 14.86
N SER A 246 0.70 -1.64 15.55
CA SER A 246 1.40 -1.47 16.84
C SER A 246 2.63 -2.36 16.87
N ALA A 247 3.81 -1.74 16.87
CA ALA A 247 5.08 -2.46 16.90
C ALA A 247 5.22 -3.35 18.15
N SER A 248 4.77 -2.86 19.31
CA SER A 248 4.83 -3.60 20.58
C SER A 248 3.79 -4.73 20.70
N GLN A 249 2.74 -4.73 19.86
CA GLN A 249 1.71 -5.77 19.87
C GLN A 249 1.86 -6.77 18.73
N TYR A 250 2.68 -6.47 17.71
CA TYR A 250 2.76 -7.25 16.48
C TYR A 250 2.98 -8.75 16.72
N GLY A 251 3.99 -9.12 17.51
CA GLY A 251 4.26 -10.54 17.82
C GLY A 251 3.09 -11.24 18.49
N ARG A 252 2.45 -10.57 19.46
CA ARG A 252 1.27 -11.11 20.16
C ARG A 252 0.05 -11.18 19.26
N GLN A 253 -0.13 -10.24 18.34
CA GLN A 253 -1.20 -10.27 17.33
C GLN A 253 -1.00 -11.43 16.35
N VAL A 254 0.23 -11.64 15.87
CA VAL A 254 0.58 -12.81 15.02
C VAL A 254 0.17 -14.12 15.71
N GLN A 255 0.52 -14.29 16.99
CA GLN A 255 0.19 -15.49 17.76
C GLN A 255 -1.32 -15.64 18.01
N ARG A 256 -1.93 -14.60 18.61
CA ARG A 256 -3.34 -14.63 19.05
C ARG A 256 -4.31 -14.82 17.89
N LEU A 257 -4.04 -14.12 16.77
CA LEU A 257 -4.87 -14.20 15.58
C LEU A 257 -4.51 -15.39 14.68
N GLY A 258 -3.44 -16.14 15.01
CA GLY A 258 -3.02 -17.32 14.26
C GLY A 258 -2.58 -17.02 12.83
N ALA A 259 -1.92 -15.89 12.61
CA ALA A 259 -1.47 -15.45 11.30
C ALA A 259 -0.41 -16.40 10.72
N THR A 260 -0.51 -16.66 9.41
CA THR A 260 0.47 -17.45 8.65
C THR A 260 1.21 -16.60 7.61
N ILE A 261 0.59 -15.50 7.18
CA ILE A 261 1.11 -14.59 6.15
C ILE A 261 0.96 -13.16 6.67
N GLY A 262 1.95 -12.31 6.39
CA GLY A 262 1.92 -10.87 6.69
C GLY A 262 2.44 -10.01 5.55
N SER A 263 2.22 -8.70 5.67
CA SER A 263 2.81 -7.69 4.79
C SER A 263 3.25 -6.49 5.61
N LEU A 264 4.48 -6.03 5.39
CA LEU A 264 5.07 -4.89 6.10
C LEU A 264 5.82 -3.97 5.12
N PHE A 265 6.20 -2.79 5.62
CA PHE A 265 7.20 -1.92 5.02
C PHE A 265 8.45 -1.87 5.90
N ALA A 266 9.54 -1.27 5.41
CA ALA A 266 10.79 -1.16 6.14
C ALA A 266 10.62 -0.46 7.51
N ALA A 267 9.88 0.65 7.58
CA ALA A 267 9.67 1.37 8.83
C ALA A 267 8.94 0.52 9.90
N PRO A 268 7.79 -0.13 9.64
CA PRO A 268 7.20 -1.11 10.56
C PRO A 268 8.16 -2.23 11.00
N ILE A 269 8.99 -2.77 10.10
CA ILE A 269 9.98 -3.79 10.45
C ILE A 269 10.96 -3.24 11.49
N ARG A 270 11.55 -2.06 11.26
CA ARG A 270 12.46 -1.41 12.20
C ARG A 270 11.80 -1.09 13.53
N MET A 271 10.57 -0.57 13.51
CA MET A 271 9.81 -0.30 14.73
C MET A 271 9.56 -1.56 15.56
N ILE A 272 9.27 -2.70 14.92
CA ILE A 272 9.12 -4.00 15.58
C ILE A 272 10.45 -4.45 16.17
N LEU A 273 11.55 -4.36 15.40
CA LEU A 273 12.88 -4.76 15.86
C LEU A 273 13.41 -3.91 17.02
N ALA A 274 12.97 -2.65 17.11
CA ALA A 274 13.30 -1.76 18.24
C ALA A 274 12.56 -2.16 19.55
N GLN A 275 11.54 -3.01 19.50
CA GLN A 275 10.85 -3.51 20.70
C GLN A 275 11.68 -4.60 21.38
N LYS A 276 11.51 -4.69 22.70
CA LYS A 276 12.12 -5.78 23.47
C LYS A 276 11.70 -7.14 22.88
N TYR A 277 12.68 -7.98 22.64
CA TYR A 277 12.45 -9.36 22.21
C TYR A 277 11.88 -10.19 23.37
N GLU A 278 10.81 -10.94 23.08
CA GLU A 278 10.24 -11.95 23.98
C GLU A 278 10.42 -13.33 23.33
N GLU A 279 11.00 -14.28 24.05
CA GLU A 279 11.43 -15.57 23.51
C GLU A 279 10.26 -16.40 22.95
N ASP A 280 9.06 -16.21 23.49
CA ASP A 280 7.83 -16.88 23.06
C ASP A 280 7.31 -16.38 21.71
N GLU A 281 7.78 -15.24 21.20
CA GLU A 281 7.39 -14.72 19.88
C GLU A 281 7.71 -15.69 18.73
N ARG A 282 8.67 -16.60 18.92
CA ARG A 282 8.95 -17.67 17.95
C ARG A 282 7.85 -18.72 17.86
N ASN A 283 7.03 -18.86 18.90
CA ASN A 283 5.96 -19.82 18.94
C ASN A 283 4.71 -19.30 18.23
N ASN A 284 4.79 -19.20 16.91
CA ASN A 284 3.74 -18.69 16.05
C ASN A 284 3.61 -19.56 14.77
N LYS A 285 2.67 -19.20 13.88
CA LYS A 285 2.40 -19.90 12.62
C LYS A 285 2.83 -19.09 11.38
N LEU A 286 3.50 -17.96 11.57
CA LEU A 286 3.86 -17.05 10.51
C LEU A 286 4.94 -17.68 9.61
N ARG A 287 4.56 -18.12 8.42
CA ARG A 287 5.48 -18.77 7.47
C ARG A 287 6.14 -17.80 6.52
N ALA A 288 5.50 -16.65 6.24
CA ALA A 288 6.03 -15.68 5.32
C ALA A 288 5.52 -14.27 5.59
N VAL A 289 6.40 -13.28 5.38
CA VAL A 289 6.04 -11.86 5.35
C VAL A 289 6.58 -11.25 4.07
N ILE A 290 5.69 -10.71 3.25
CA ILE A 290 6.11 -9.88 2.12
C ILE A 290 6.44 -8.47 2.61
N PHE A 291 7.43 -7.85 2.02
CA PHE A 291 7.79 -6.49 2.38
C PHE A 291 8.27 -5.67 1.19
N ALA A 292 8.15 -4.36 1.31
CA ALA A 292 8.65 -3.40 0.33
C ALA A 292 9.56 -2.37 1.02
N GLN A 293 10.39 -1.72 0.22
CA GLN A 293 11.43 -0.76 0.62
C GLN A 293 12.70 -1.44 1.16
N SER A 294 13.78 -0.64 1.30
CA SER A 294 15.09 -1.17 1.70
C SER A 294 15.13 -1.51 3.19
N VAL A 295 15.51 -2.75 3.48
CA VAL A 295 15.80 -3.29 4.82
C VAL A 295 17.18 -3.89 4.77
N THR A 296 18.01 -3.63 5.78
CA THR A 296 19.39 -4.14 5.80
C THR A 296 19.44 -5.66 5.98
N PRO A 297 20.49 -6.33 5.52
CA PRO A 297 20.64 -7.79 5.71
C PRO A 297 20.58 -8.21 7.18
N GLU A 298 21.09 -7.39 8.10
CA GLU A 298 21.05 -7.64 9.53
C GLU A 298 19.62 -7.55 10.09
N GLU A 299 18.86 -6.52 9.69
CA GLU A 299 17.45 -6.36 10.06
C GLU A 299 16.60 -7.53 9.55
N LEU A 300 16.82 -7.94 8.29
CA LEU A 300 16.15 -9.10 7.71
C LEU A 300 16.41 -10.36 8.51
N LYS A 301 17.67 -10.66 8.77
CA LYS A 301 18.09 -11.83 9.55
C LYS A 301 17.51 -11.81 10.96
N THR A 302 17.55 -10.65 11.62
CA THR A 302 17.03 -10.49 12.99
C THR A 302 15.52 -10.73 13.04
N PHE A 303 14.76 -10.20 12.08
CA PHE A 303 13.32 -10.39 12.00
C PHE A 303 12.96 -11.87 11.72
N GLU A 304 13.64 -12.50 10.75
CA GLU A 304 13.42 -13.91 10.42
C GLU A 304 13.72 -14.82 11.61
N GLN A 305 14.76 -14.54 12.37
CA GLN A 305 15.11 -15.28 13.59
C GLN A 305 14.10 -15.04 14.72
N ARG A 306 13.66 -13.80 14.91
CA ARG A 306 12.70 -13.41 15.97
C ARG A 306 11.37 -14.13 15.81
N TYR A 307 10.86 -14.21 14.59
CA TYR A 307 9.54 -14.80 14.31
C TYR A 307 9.59 -16.19 13.70
N SER A 308 10.76 -16.79 13.49
CA SER A 308 10.93 -18.08 12.81
C SER A 308 10.20 -18.13 11.46
N THR A 309 10.29 -17.07 10.69
CA THR A 309 9.59 -16.83 9.42
C THR A 309 10.56 -16.50 8.29
N SER A 310 10.06 -16.35 7.07
CA SER A 310 10.83 -15.83 5.94
C SER A 310 10.27 -14.51 5.44
N LEU A 311 11.16 -13.58 5.11
CA LEU A 311 10.84 -12.31 4.48
C LEU A 311 11.04 -12.42 2.95
N TYR A 312 10.14 -11.77 2.18
CA TYR A 312 10.18 -11.75 0.72
C TYR A 312 9.95 -10.33 0.20
N GLN A 313 10.99 -9.74 -0.37
CA GLN A 313 10.89 -8.41 -0.93
C GLN A 313 10.06 -8.40 -2.20
N ILE A 314 9.21 -7.38 -2.34
CA ILE A 314 8.34 -7.14 -3.50
C ILE A 314 8.52 -5.72 -4.03
N TYR A 315 8.17 -5.53 -5.29
CA TYR A 315 8.02 -4.22 -5.91
C TYR A 315 6.65 -4.10 -6.54
N GLY A 316 6.01 -2.95 -6.34
CA GLY A 316 4.76 -2.59 -6.97
C GLY A 316 4.32 -1.19 -6.57
N MET A 317 3.36 -0.69 -7.31
CA MET A 317 2.69 0.59 -7.08
C MET A 317 1.18 0.42 -7.27
N THR A 318 0.39 1.41 -6.92
CA THR A 318 -1.07 1.33 -7.07
C THR A 318 -1.48 1.07 -8.52
N GLU A 319 -0.75 1.64 -9.46
CA GLU A 319 -0.96 1.55 -10.89
C GLU A 319 -0.66 0.16 -11.48
N THR A 320 0.27 -0.60 -10.87
CA THR A 320 0.63 -1.95 -11.34
C THR A 320 -0.34 -3.03 -10.86
N ILE A 321 -1.21 -2.72 -9.88
CA ILE A 321 -2.20 -3.63 -9.30
C ILE A 321 -1.52 -4.80 -8.55
N ALA A 322 -1.14 -5.87 -9.26
CA ALA A 322 -0.29 -6.91 -8.69
C ALA A 322 1.16 -6.41 -8.57
N PRO A 323 1.95 -6.95 -7.63
CA PRO A 323 3.39 -6.68 -7.62
C PRO A 323 4.00 -7.34 -8.86
N PRO A 324 4.52 -6.58 -9.84
CA PRO A 324 5.09 -7.19 -11.03
C PRO A 324 6.38 -7.95 -10.75
N LEU A 325 7.05 -7.63 -9.64
CA LEU A 325 8.27 -8.28 -9.17
C LEU A 325 8.10 -8.71 -7.72
N MET A 326 8.49 -9.94 -7.42
CA MET A 326 8.50 -10.51 -6.07
C MET A 326 9.60 -11.56 -5.96
N ASN A 327 10.21 -11.67 -4.80
CA ASN A 327 11.14 -12.76 -4.52
C ASN A 327 10.41 -14.11 -4.59
N PRO A 328 11.05 -15.15 -5.18
CA PRO A 328 10.48 -16.48 -5.28
C PRO A 328 10.22 -17.10 -3.89
N PHE A 329 9.08 -17.76 -3.74
CA PHE A 329 8.74 -18.55 -2.54
C PHE A 329 9.35 -19.94 -2.58
N GLU A 330 9.73 -20.40 -3.77
CA GLU A 330 10.47 -21.65 -4.00
C GLU A 330 11.77 -21.35 -4.73
N GLY A 331 12.86 -22.02 -4.35
CA GLY A 331 14.20 -21.82 -4.90
C GLY A 331 14.95 -20.65 -4.26
N ASP A 332 15.89 -20.07 -5.01
CA ASP A 332 16.75 -19.01 -4.52
C ASP A 332 16.00 -17.69 -4.40
N LYS A 333 16.10 -17.05 -3.25
CA LYS A 333 15.63 -15.68 -3.01
C LYS A 333 16.81 -14.74 -2.78
N ASP A 334 16.64 -13.48 -3.16
CA ASP A 334 17.60 -12.42 -2.89
C ASP A 334 16.85 -11.16 -2.46
N ASN A 335 16.78 -10.92 -1.17
CA ASN A 335 16.09 -9.76 -0.59
C ASN A 335 16.87 -8.43 -0.72
N ALA A 336 18.07 -8.41 -1.31
CA ALA A 336 18.70 -7.20 -1.81
C ALA A 336 18.07 -6.75 -3.13
N SER A 337 17.40 -7.67 -3.83
CA SER A 337 16.62 -7.43 -5.05
C SER A 337 15.13 -7.26 -4.73
N VAL A 338 14.38 -6.67 -5.65
CA VAL A 338 12.92 -6.65 -5.63
C VAL A 338 12.29 -7.91 -6.23
N GLY A 339 13.10 -8.92 -6.53
CA GLY A 339 12.69 -10.24 -6.99
C GLY A 339 12.70 -10.41 -8.51
N LYS A 340 11.87 -11.34 -8.96
CA LYS A 340 11.69 -11.74 -10.37
C LYS A 340 10.25 -11.47 -10.81
N PRO A 341 9.96 -11.40 -12.12
CA PRO A 341 8.59 -11.27 -12.62
C PRO A 341 7.68 -12.39 -12.09
N ILE A 342 6.48 -12.04 -11.61
CA ILE A 342 5.50 -13.02 -11.16
C ILE A 342 4.40 -13.25 -12.20
N GLY A 343 3.84 -14.45 -12.22
CA GLY A 343 2.73 -14.82 -13.10
C GLY A 343 3.05 -14.54 -14.57
N GLU A 344 2.22 -13.72 -15.21
CA GLU A 344 2.37 -13.32 -16.60
C GLU A 344 3.02 -11.94 -16.78
N SER A 345 3.61 -11.39 -15.72
CA SER A 345 4.25 -10.07 -15.76
C SER A 345 5.42 -10.05 -16.76
N ARG A 346 5.28 -9.23 -17.79
CA ARG A 346 6.36 -8.99 -18.77
C ARG A 346 6.94 -7.61 -18.51
N ILE A 347 8.24 -7.57 -18.22
CA ILE A 347 8.98 -6.37 -17.84
C ILE A 347 10.09 -6.14 -18.84
N LYS A 348 10.29 -4.89 -19.23
CA LYS A 348 11.50 -4.43 -19.91
C LYS A 348 12.06 -3.20 -19.20
N LEU A 349 13.34 -2.98 -19.35
CA LEU A 349 14.05 -1.80 -18.87
C LEU A 349 14.47 -0.96 -20.06
N ILE A 350 14.18 0.34 -20.03
CA ILE A 350 14.52 1.26 -21.14
C ILE A 350 15.38 2.44 -20.65
N ASP A 351 16.21 2.94 -21.57
CA ASP A 351 16.95 4.19 -21.39
C ASP A 351 16.06 5.44 -21.63
N GLU A 352 16.65 6.63 -21.59
CA GLU A 352 15.94 7.90 -21.81
C GLU A 352 15.50 8.09 -23.27
N GLU A 353 16.13 7.40 -24.22
CA GLU A 353 15.81 7.38 -25.63
C GLU A 353 14.71 6.35 -25.97
N GLY A 354 14.32 5.51 -25.00
CA GLY A 354 13.28 4.48 -25.16
C GLY A 354 13.80 3.14 -25.67
N ASN A 355 15.13 2.93 -25.77
CA ASN A 355 15.73 1.68 -26.17
C ASN A 355 15.82 0.73 -24.95
N GLU A 356 15.68 -0.57 -25.20
CA GLU A 356 15.88 -1.56 -24.15
C GLU A 356 17.37 -1.64 -23.76
N VAL A 357 17.65 -1.53 -22.44
CA VAL A 357 19.02 -1.59 -21.91
C VAL A 357 19.51 -3.02 -21.79
N ARG A 358 20.83 -3.22 -21.72
CA ARG A 358 21.45 -4.54 -21.50
C ARG A 358 21.29 -4.98 -20.03
N ASP A 359 21.34 -6.29 -19.81
CA ASP A 359 21.39 -6.83 -18.45
C ASP A 359 22.58 -6.20 -17.68
N GLY A 360 22.33 -5.76 -16.44
CA GLY A 360 23.28 -5.00 -15.62
C GLY A 360 23.20 -3.48 -15.72
N GLU A 361 22.70 -2.95 -16.82
CA GLU A 361 22.50 -1.49 -16.99
C GLU A 361 21.18 -1.02 -16.35
N PRO A 362 21.16 0.20 -15.77
CA PRO A 362 19.94 0.74 -15.20
C PRO A 362 19.00 1.27 -16.29
N GLY A 363 17.70 0.96 -16.16
CA GLY A 363 16.66 1.48 -17.05
C GLY A 363 15.33 1.67 -16.33
N GLU A 364 14.41 2.46 -16.91
CA GLU A 364 13.06 2.59 -16.42
C GLU A 364 12.32 1.26 -16.53
N ILE A 365 11.62 0.87 -15.46
CA ILE A 365 10.79 -0.32 -15.44
C ILE A 365 9.50 -0.04 -16.24
N LEU A 366 9.30 -0.80 -17.31
CA LEU A 366 8.05 -0.84 -18.04
C LEU A 366 7.37 -2.18 -17.81
N LEU A 367 6.07 -2.13 -17.48
CA LEU A 367 5.23 -3.30 -17.30
C LEU A 367 4.24 -3.42 -18.47
N ALA A 368 4.27 -4.53 -19.21
CA ALA A 368 3.22 -4.81 -20.18
C ALA A 368 1.91 -5.09 -19.45
N GLY A 369 0.82 -4.49 -19.91
CA GLY A 369 -0.46 -4.67 -19.23
C GLY A 369 -1.67 -4.29 -20.06
N ILE A 370 -2.82 -4.84 -19.67
CA ILE A 370 -4.14 -4.54 -20.22
C ILE A 370 -4.83 -3.61 -19.22
N PRO A 371 -5.09 -2.33 -19.58
CA PRO A 371 -5.75 -1.38 -18.70
C PRO A 371 -7.11 -1.90 -18.20
N GLY A 372 -7.35 -1.80 -16.90
CA GLY A 372 -8.57 -2.30 -16.25
C GLY A 372 -8.62 -3.83 -16.08
N ARG A 373 -7.55 -4.56 -16.44
CA ARG A 373 -7.41 -6.00 -16.19
C ARG A 373 -6.15 -6.33 -15.41
N THR A 374 -4.97 -6.10 -15.99
CA THR A 374 -3.69 -6.45 -15.34
C THR A 374 -2.94 -5.23 -14.80
N VAL A 375 -3.31 -4.04 -15.24
CA VAL A 375 -2.86 -2.74 -14.72
C VAL A 375 -4.07 -1.84 -14.50
N MET A 376 -3.91 -0.72 -13.77
CA MET A 376 -5.00 0.23 -13.53
C MET A 376 -5.74 0.59 -14.82
N LYS A 377 -7.02 0.94 -14.73
CA LYS A 377 -7.80 1.38 -15.90
C LYS A 377 -7.36 2.76 -16.41
N GLY A 378 -6.77 3.57 -15.54
CA GLY A 378 -6.32 4.94 -15.79
C GLY A 378 -6.47 5.80 -14.55
N TYR A 379 -6.27 7.12 -14.69
CA TYR A 379 -6.51 8.08 -13.63
C TYR A 379 -7.86 8.77 -13.80
N PHE A 380 -8.61 8.84 -12.72
CA PHE A 380 -9.94 9.49 -12.69
C PHE A 380 -9.84 10.97 -13.07
N ASN A 381 -10.64 11.38 -14.07
CA ASN A 381 -10.68 12.75 -14.62
C ASN A 381 -9.31 13.31 -15.02
N ASN A 382 -8.34 12.44 -15.39
CA ASN A 382 -7.02 12.88 -15.81
C ASN A 382 -6.50 12.05 -17.01
N PRO A 383 -7.05 12.27 -18.21
CA PRO A 383 -6.65 11.55 -19.40
C PRO A 383 -5.21 11.84 -19.83
N GLU A 384 -4.69 13.05 -19.57
CA GLU A 384 -3.31 13.40 -19.88
C GLU A 384 -2.32 12.54 -19.10
N ALA A 385 -2.45 12.48 -17.77
CA ALA A 385 -1.61 11.61 -16.94
C ALA A 385 -1.80 10.13 -17.28
N THR A 386 -3.01 9.71 -17.64
CA THR A 386 -3.28 8.34 -18.10
C THR A 386 -2.49 8.01 -19.36
N ASN A 387 -2.54 8.89 -20.37
CA ASN A 387 -1.82 8.70 -21.63
C ASN A 387 -0.29 8.77 -21.45
N GLN A 388 0.21 9.53 -20.48
CA GLN A 388 1.63 9.58 -20.15
C GLN A 388 2.10 8.30 -19.43
N THR A 389 1.23 7.67 -18.64
CA THR A 389 1.57 6.47 -17.86
C THR A 389 1.31 5.18 -18.64
N LEU A 390 0.26 5.13 -19.45
CA LEU A 390 -0.13 3.95 -20.23
C LEU A 390 0.10 4.22 -21.72
N GLN A 391 1.24 3.76 -22.26
CA GLN A 391 1.64 4.01 -23.64
C GLN A 391 1.91 2.70 -24.40
N ASN A 392 1.29 2.52 -25.54
CA ASN A 392 1.57 1.40 -26.45
C ASN A 392 1.53 0.01 -25.80
N GLY A 393 0.62 -0.19 -24.83
CA GLY A 393 0.48 -1.45 -24.08
C GLY A 393 1.49 -1.63 -22.93
N TRP A 394 2.22 -0.57 -22.59
CA TRP A 394 3.18 -0.53 -21.49
C TRP A 394 2.78 0.51 -20.44
N LEU A 395 2.90 0.14 -19.19
CA LEU A 395 2.83 1.05 -18.06
C LEU A 395 4.25 1.55 -17.75
N HIS A 396 4.45 2.86 -17.83
CA HIS A 396 5.65 3.58 -17.43
C HIS A 396 5.60 3.83 -15.92
N THR A 397 6.53 3.21 -15.18
CA THR A 397 6.50 3.30 -13.71
C THR A 397 7.18 4.55 -13.17
N GLY A 398 8.11 5.13 -13.92
CA GLY A 398 8.99 6.21 -13.46
C GLY A 398 10.05 5.74 -12.44
N ASP A 399 10.15 4.44 -12.19
CA ASP A 399 11.10 3.81 -11.28
C ASP A 399 12.19 3.12 -12.12
N LYS A 400 13.47 3.23 -11.73
CA LYS A 400 14.60 2.60 -12.43
C LYS A 400 15.07 1.34 -11.69
N ALA A 401 15.42 0.31 -12.45
CA ALA A 401 16.03 -0.92 -11.95
C ALA A 401 17.15 -1.38 -12.89
N ARG A 402 17.95 -2.32 -12.41
CA ARG A 402 18.88 -3.12 -13.23
C ARG A 402 18.51 -4.60 -13.10
N LYS A 403 18.65 -5.35 -14.16
CA LYS A 403 18.43 -6.79 -14.19
C LYS A 403 19.78 -7.51 -14.16
N SER A 404 19.92 -8.52 -13.31
CA SER A 404 21.12 -9.35 -13.25
C SER A 404 21.02 -10.58 -14.17
N ASP A 405 22.14 -11.22 -14.47
CA ASP A 405 22.24 -12.41 -15.34
C ASP A 405 21.38 -13.59 -14.84
N ASN A 406 21.13 -13.68 -13.52
CA ASN A 406 20.27 -14.70 -12.92
C ASN A 406 18.78 -14.30 -12.84
N GLY A 407 18.42 -13.15 -13.47
CA GLY A 407 17.05 -12.69 -13.67
C GLY A 407 16.42 -11.96 -12.49
N PHE A 408 17.18 -11.60 -11.46
CA PHE A 408 16.71 -10.72 -10.40
C PHE A 408 16.79 -9.26 -10.81
N TYR A 409 15.80 -8.48 -10.34
CA TYR A 409 15.74 -7.04 -10.56
C TYR A 409 16.15 -6.31 -9.27
N TYR A 410 17.06 -5.35 -9.40
CA TYR A 410 17.52 -4.51 -8.29
C TYR A 410 17.01 -3.10 -8.52
N PHE A 411 16.23 -2.61 -7.58
CA PHE A 411 15.74 -1.23 -7.60
C PHE A 411 16.94 -0.28 -7.51
N VAL A 412 16.99 0.70 -8.40
CA VAL A 412 18.06 1.71 -8.42
C VAL A 412 17.58 2.98 -7.73
N ASP A 413 16.60 3.65 -8.31
CA ASP A 413 15.93 4.82 -7.72
C ASP A 413 14.72 5.24 -8.56
N ARG A 414 13.97 6.23 -8.08
CA ARG A 414 13.00 6.92 -8.91
C ARG A 414 13.71 7.89 -9.85
N GLN A 415 13.26 7.99 -11.08
CA GLN A 415 13.84 8.91 -12.06
C GLN A 415 13.93 10.37 -11.54
N LYS A 416 12.92 10.79 -10.74
CA LYS A 416 12.85 12.14 -10.15
C LYS A 416 13.68 12.33 -8.87
N ASP A 417 14.13 11.24 -8.23
CA ASP A 417 14.95 11.26 -7.01
C ASP A 417 16.44 11.05 -7.35
N MET A 418 16.76 10.83 -8.63
CA MET A 418 18.13 10.85 -9.14
C MET A 418 18.73 12.24 -8.98
N ILE A 419 19.94 12.32 -8.43
CA ILE A 419 20.66 13.55 -8.18
C ILE A 419 21.67 13.76 -9.33
N LYS A 420 21.57 14.88 -10.02
CA LYS A 420 22.50 15.22 -11.10
C LYS A 420 23.70 15.96 -10.54
N ARG A 421 24.85 15.31 -10.46
CA ARG A 421 26.08 15.93 -9.95
C ARG A 421 27.22 15.87 -10.97
N ALA A 422 27.65 17.03 -11.43
CA ALA A 422 28.77 17.18 -12.38
C ALA A 422 28.62 16.31 -13.64
N GLY A 423 27.40 16.21 -14.19
CA GLY A 423 27.09 15.39 -15.37
C GLY A 423 26.85 13.91 -15.09
N GLU A 424 27.01 13.46 -13.83
CA GLU A 424 26.74 12.09 -13.40
C GLU A 424 25.38 11.98 -12.69
N ASN A 425 24.66 10.89 -12.92
CA ASN A 425 23.43 10.56 -12.24
C ASN A 425 23.73 9.72 -11.00
N VAL A 426 23.45 10.25 -9.80
CA VAL A 426 23.63 9.57 -8.52
C VAL A 426 22.27 9.12 -7.99
N ALA A 427 22.12 7.83 -7.74
CA ALA A 427 20.94 7.32 -7.06
C ALA A 427 20.98 7.70 -5.57
N ALA A 428 20.01 8.48 -5.12
CA ALA A 428 19.92 8.88 -3.71
C ALA A 428 19.88 7.65 -2.79
N SER A 429 19.16 6.61 -3.19
CA SER A 429 19.02 5.36 -2.44
C SER A 429 20.35 4.60 -2.24
N GLU A 430 21.28 4.66 -3.20
CA GLU A 430 22.61 4.06 -3.05
C GLU A 430 23.38 4.72 -1.91
N VAL A 431 23.32 6.06 -1.86
CA VAL A 431 24.00 6.83 -0.82
C VAL A 431 23.31 6.64 0.53
N GLU A 432 21.97 6.63 0.57
CA GLU A 432 21.17 6.36 1.77
C GLU A 432 21.52 5.02 2.39
N ASN A 433 21.66 3.98 1.57
CA ASN A 433 22.01 2.64 2.05
C ASN A 433 23.37 2.64 2.73
N VAL A 434 24.39 3.27 2.11
CA VAL A 434 25.73 3.39 2.73
C VAL A 434 25.70 4.20 4.02
N VAL A 435 24.98 5.31 4.06
CA VAL A 435 24.83 6.10 5.30
C VAL A 435 24.16 5.28 6.40
N MET A 436 23.15 4.47 6.06
CA MET A 436 22.44 3.59 7.02
C MET A 436 23.31 2.42 7.54
N GLU A 437 24.39 2.04 6.84
CA GLU A 437 25.34 1.03 7.33
C GLU A 437 26.24 1.57 8.44
N HIS A 438 26.33 2.89 8.62
CA HIS A 438 27.10 3.47 9.72
C HIS A 438 26.48 3.05 11.09
N PRO A 439 27.29 2.57 12.06
CA PRO A 439 26.80 1.98 13.32
C PRO A 439 25.85 2.86 14.14
N ALA A 440 26.07 4.18 14.12
CA ALA A 440 25.25 5.13 14.86
C ALA A 440 23.96 5.56 14.16
N VAL A 441 23.77 5.25 12.87
CA VAL A 441 22.64 5.71 12.07
C VAL A 441 21.45 4.78 12.22
N TYR A 442 20.27 5.36 12.49
CA TYR A 442 18.99 4.66 12.50
C TYR A 442 18.32 4.72 11.13
N GLU A 443 18.26 5.92 10.53
CA GLU A 443 17.64 6.12 9.22
C GLU A 443 18.28 7.33 8.53
N ALA A 444 18.36 7.29 7.20
CA ALA A 444 18.93 8.37 6.41
C ALA A 444 18.15 8.62 5.13
N ILE A 445 18.10 9.88 4.70
CA ILE A 445 17.55 10.33 3.43
C ILE A 445 18.54 11.26 2.76
N VAL A 446 18.72 11.09 1.46
CA VAL A 446 19.59 11.94 0.65
C VAL A 446 18.75 12.65 -0.42
N ILE A 447 19.01 13.95 -0.55
CA ILE A 447 18.41 14.77 -1.61
C ILE A 447 19.49 15.55 -2.36
N GLY A 448 19.20 15.87 -3.63
CA GLY A 448 19.96 16.87 -4.38
C GLY A 448 19.49 18.28 -4.01
N ILE A 449 20.44 19.14 -3.68
CA ILE A 449 20.23 20.58 -3.48
C ILE A 449 21.00 21.35 -4.56
N PRO A 450 20.49 22.49 -5.05
CA PRO A 450 21.20 23.27 -6.09
C PRO A 450 22.63 23.61 -5.68
N ASP A 451 23.59 23.37 -6.57
CA ASP A 451 25.00 23.70 -6.40
C ASP A 451 25.51 24.51 -7.59
N ALA A 452 26.18 25.62 -7.33
CA ALA A 452 26.61 26.56 -8.39
C ALA A 452 27.67 25.99 -9.34
N MET A 453 28.40 24.93 -8.93
CA MET A 453 29.51 24.35 -9.71
C MET A 453 29.21 22.95 -10.27
N HIS A 454 28.24 22.22 -9.68
CA HIS A 454 28.05 20.79 -9.93
C HIS A 454 26.59 20.41 -10.21
N ASP A 455 25.75 21.33 -10.67
CA ASP A 455 24.30 21.17 -10.84
C ASP A 455 23.59 20.93 -9.49
N GLU A 456 23.80 19.79 -8.86
CA GLU A 456 23.30 19.49 -7.52
C GLU A 456 24.42 18.96 -6.61
N ALA A 457 24.34 19.30 -5.32
CA ALA A 457 25.11 18.70 -4.25
C ALA A 457 24.27 17.71 -3.46
N LEU A 458 24.88 16.63 -2.99
CA LEU A 458 24.20 15.66 -2.13
C LEU A 458 24.16 16.16 -0.70
N LYS A 459 22.96 16.23 -0.12
CA LYS A 459 22.76 16.48 1.32
C LYS A 459 22.07 15.29 1.97
N ALA A 460 22.69 14.74 3.01
CA ALA A 460 22.12 13.67 3.80
C ALA A 460 21.42 14.22 5.03
N PHE A 461 20.21 13.77 5.31
CA PHE A 461 19.49 13.95 6.56
C PHE A 461 19.54 12.64 7.32
N VAL A 462 19.93 12.70 8.60
CA VAL A 462 20.25 11.50 9.37
C VAL A 462 19.52 11.51 10.72
N ILE A 463 18.87 10.41 11.05
CA ILE A 463 18.38 10.11 12.39
C ILE A 463 19.36 9.14 13.04
N LEU A 464 19.88 9.49 14.21
CA LEU A 464 20.76 8.61 14.97
C LEU A 464 19.97 7.58 15.81
N LYS A 465 20.57 6.43 16.05
CA LYS A 465 20.06 5.46 17.03
C LYS A 465 20.07 6.09 18.43
N GLN A 466 19.12 5.71 19.25
CA GLN A 466 18.99 6.24 20.61
C GLN A 466 20.27 6.00 21.42
N GLY A 467 20.82 7.08 22.00
CA GLY A 467 22.05 7.04 22.80
C GLY A 467 23.35 6.93 22.01
N GLN A 468 23.27 6.93 20.67
CA GLN A 468 24.45 6.99 19.80
C GLN A 468 24.78 8.44 19.43
N HIS A 469 26.05 8.70 19.12
CA HIS A 469 26.56 10.00 18.69
C HIS A 469 27.44 9.81 17.45
N ALA A 470 27.32 10.72 16.52
CA ALA A 470 28.20 10.86 15.36
C ALA A 470 28.23 12.34 14.97
N THR A 471 29.33 12.78 14.42
CA THR A 471 29.45 14.10 13.79
C THR A 471 29.12 14.02 12.30
N GLU A 472 28.85 15.16 11.68
CA GLU A 472 28.71 15.24 10.22
C GLU A 472 29.94 14.65 9.50
N GLN A 473 31.13 14.93 10.01
CA GLN A 473 32.37 14.46 9.43
C GLN A 473 32.53 12.93 9.53
N ASP A 474 32.08 12.31 10.63
CA ASP A 474 32.13 10.86 10.79
C ASP A 474 31.30 10.15 9.69
N ILE A 475 30.10 10.66 9.41
CA ILE A 475 29.23 10.11 8.35
C ILE A 475 29.85 10.35 6.96
N ILE A 476 30.38 11.55 6.70
CA ILE A 476 31.03 11.87 5.42
C ILE A 476 32.26 10.98 5.21
N ASP A 477 33.09 10.79 6.24
CA ASP A 477 34.30 9.98 6.12
C ASP A 477 33.96 8.50 5.92
N TYR A 478 32.95 7.99 6.61
CA TYR A 478 32.41 6.66 6.35
C TYR A 478 31.97 6.49 4.89
N CYS A 479 31.24 7.46 4.33
CA CYS A 479 30.83 7.43 2.94
C CYS A 479 32.02 7.47 1.96
N LYS A 480 33.10 8.20 2.28
CA LYS A 480 34.31 8.27 1.44
C LYS A 480 35.03 6.92 1.29
N GLU A 481 34.91 6.06 2.29
CA GLU A 481 35.52 4.74 2.27
C GLU A 481 34.74 3.76 1.37
N GLN A 482 33.43 4.00 1.18
CA GLN A 482 32.51 3.08 0.54
C GLN A 482 32.02 3.55 -0.85
N LEU A 483 32.08 4.86 -1.11
CA LEU A 483 31.50 5.47 -2.31
C LEU A 483 32.53 6.21 -3.16
N ALA A 484 32.27 6.25 -4.45
CA ALA A 484 33.02 7.13 -5.35
C ALA A 484 32.89 8.60 -4.92
N LYS A 485 33.93 9.39 -5.10
CA LYS A 485 34.03 10.78 -4.60
C LYS A 485 32.82 11.66 -4.95
N PHE A 486 32.25 11.50 -6.16
CA PHE A 486 31.10 12.27 -6.61
C PHE A 486 29.78 11.86 -5.96
N LYS A 487 29.73 10.68 -5.32
CA LYS A 487 28.55 10.17 -4.58
C LYS A 487 28.59 10.51 -3.08
N VAL A 488 29.69 11.03 -2.58
CA VAL A 488 29.82 11.38 -1.16
C VAL A 488 28.97 12.62 -0.84
N PRO A 489 28.14 12.59 0.21
CA PRO A 489 27.39 13.76 0.65
C PRO A 489 28.32 14.94 0.97
N SER A 490 27.95 16.13 0.53
CA SER A 490 28.69 17.37 0.81
C SER A 490 28.27 17.99 2.15
N ALA A 491 27.12 17.59 2.70
CA ALA A 491 26.59 18.05 3.97
C ALA A 491 25.74 16.95 4.63
N VAL A 492 25.74 16.93 5.96
CA VAL A 492 24.89 16.07 6.78
C VAL A 492 24.14 16.92 7.79
N GLU A 493 22.82 16.74 7.87
CA GLU A 493 21.97 17.38 8.87
C GLU A 493 21.31 16.30 9.75
N PHE A 494 21.52 16.37 11.07
CA PHE A 494 20.85 15.48 12.00
C PHE A 494 19.46 16.01 12.31
N VAL A 495 18.46 15.10 12.24
CA VAL A 495 17.05 15.41 12.46
C VAL A 495 16.44 14.42 13.45
N GLU A 496 15.38 14.83 14.14
CA GLU A 496 14.67 13.96 15.09
C GLU A 496 13.69 13.02 14.38
N ASP A 497 13.05 13.48 13.29
CA ASP A 497 12.14 12.69 12.45
C ASP A 497 12.05 13.28 11.03
N PHE A 498 11.54 12.47 10.11
CA PHE A 498 11.28 12.86 8.72
C PHE A 498 9.81 13.19 8.47
N PRO A 499 9.50 14.11 7.53
CA PRO A 499 8.15 14.26 7.04
C PRO A 499 7.72 12.95 6.34
N ARG A 500 6.72 12.28 6.91
CA ARG A 500 6.23 10.98 6.42
C ARG A 500 4.80 11.06 5.91
N THR A 501 4.48 10.15 5.03
CA THR A 501 3.08 9.81 4.77
C THR A 501 2.54 8.98 5.94
N SER A 502 1.23 8.84 6.00
CA SER A 502 0.54 8.01 7.00
C SER A 502 0.92 6.53 7.02
N VAL A 503 1.54 6.04 5.96
CA VAL A 503 2.12 4.68 5.87
C VAL A 503 3.60 4.66 6.20
N GLY A 504 4.14 5.74 6.76
CA GLY A 504 5.54 5.83 7.14
C GLY A 504 6.51 6.13 5.99
N LYS A 505 6.01 6.33 4.76
CA LYS A 505 6.87 6.65 3.61
C LYS A 505 7.37 8.10 3.71
N ILE A 506 8.68 8.29 3.60
CA ILE A 506 9.32 9.60 3.71
C ILE A 506 8.98 10.47 2.49
N GLN A 507 8.65 11.73 2.74
CA GLN A 507 8.28 12.72 1.74
C GLN A 507 9.50 13.59 1.38
N LYS A 508 10.42 13.04 0.55
CA LYS A 508 11.66 13.75 0.12
C LYS A 508 11.39 15.15 -0.45
N HIS A 509 10.28 15.33 -1.17
CA HIS A 509 9.91 16.63 -1.74
C HIS A 509 9.74 17.72 -0.67
N LYS A 510 9.19 17.38 0.50
CA LYS A 510 9.06 18.34 1.61
C LYS A 510 10.41 18.73 2.19
N LEU A 511 11.36 17.79 2.28
CA LEU A 511 12.73 18.12 2.68
C LEU A 511 13.39 19.03 1.64
N LYS A 512 13.23 18.75 0.36
CA LYS A 512 13.74 19.57 -0.73
C LYS A 512 13.13 20.99 -0.71
N GLU A 513 11.84 21.12 -0.47
CA GLU A 513 11.17 22.43 -0.31
C GLU A 513 11.69 23.24 0.88
N ILE A 514 11.96 22.58 2.02
CA ILE A 514 12.53 23.23 3.21
C ILE A 514 13.93 23.76 2.89
N GLU A 515 14.77 22.96 2.22
CA GLU A 515 16.12 23.36 1.85
C GLU A 515 16.14 24.50 0.84
N LEU A 516 15.29 24.46 -0.16
CA LEU A 516 15.18 25.54 -1.15
C LEU A 516 14.77 26.87 -0.52
N LYS A 517 13.95 26.86 0.54
CA LYS A 517 13.60 28.06 1.31
C LYS A 517 14.74 28.59 2.18
N LYS A 518 15.71 27.74 2.57
CA LYS A 518 16.90 28.19 3.33
C LYS A 518 17.93 28.89 2.41
N ILE A 519 17.88 28.62 1.13
CA ILE A 519 18.82 29.13 0.13
C ILE A 519 18.32 30.46 -0.51
N GLN A 520 17.00 30.69 -0.49
CA GLN A 520 16.36 31.97 -0.88
C GLN A 520 16.43 33.00 0.25
#